data_594abb6c613c8d4f74d3871fb69db0ff
#
_entry.id   594abb6c613c8d4f74d3871fb69db0ff
#
_cell.length_a   1.000
_cell.length_b   1.000
_cell.length_c   1.000
_cell.angle_alpha   90.00
_cell.angle_beta   90.00
_cell.angle_gamma   90.00
#
_symmetry.space_group_name_H-M   'P 1'
#
loop_
_entity.id
_entity.type
_entity.pdbx_description
1 polymer ?
#
loop_
_entity_poly.entity_id
_entity_poly.type
_entity_poly.pdbx_seq_one_letter_code
_entity_poly.pdbx_strand_id
1 'polypeptide(L)'
;VYRPALENVIDYFFRFPERSRCLVSATIRPFSDPRLADLPLIDVKYEQFMRRPIKMIQSTNILKTVAATLERTIRQHPEDKIVVAYNTVSSMRIIIELLPNELKEKCEIWCSSQSEQQAGEYYPQENIGTHLTKQITFLTCTYFTGIDIEDRYHLISVSDTRYLYALLSPEKLLQIAGRCRHKEGLLSERFIYDIQSRKVWEKNFDKQHNIACAKWIIEIINQINFGMENYNDVIHRNVGQAVAD
;
A
#
# COMPACT_ATOMS: atom_id res chain seq x y z
N VAL A 1 -3.03 -10.69 3.61
CA VAL A 1 -2.94 -11.39 2.31
C VAL A 1 -1.73 -12.28 2.39
N TYR A 2 -1.94 -13.60 2.38
CA TYR A 2 -0.88 -14.60 2.32
C TYR A 2 -0.17 -14.49 0.96
N ARG A 3 1.14 -14.38 0.98
CA ARG A 3 1.97 -14.40 -0.24
C ARG A 3 2.94 -15.57 -0.11
N PRO A 4 2.76 -16.65 -0.87
CA PRO A 4 3.64 -17.83 -0.81
C PRO A 4 5.12 -17.48 -1.03
N ALA A 5 5.40 -16.50 -1.89
CA ALA A 5 6.76 -16.01 -2.08
C ALA A 5 7.42 -15.44 -0.80
N LEU A 6 6.62 -14.96 0.16
CA LEU A 6 7.14 -14.42 1.42
C LEU A 6 7.65 -15.53 2.34
N GLU A 7 7.03 -16.69 2.32
CA GLU A 7 7.46 -17.86 3.10
C GLU A 7 8.85 -18.32 2.67
N ASN A 8 9.09 -18.41 1.37
CA ASN A 8 10.41 -18.72 0.82
C ASN A 8 11.47 -17.70 1.24
N VAL A 9 11.11 -16.43 1.31
CA VAL A 9 12.02 -15.36 1.77
C VAL A 9 12.33 -15.50 3.25
N ILE A 10 11.33 -15.82 4.08
CA ILE A 10 11.52 -16.05 5.52
C ILE A 10 12.38 -17.28 5.75
N ASP A 11 12.14 -18.38 5.02
CA ASP A 11 12.94 -19.60 5.10
C ASP A 11 14.39 -19.34 4.67
N TYR A 12 14.57 -18.55 3.63
CA TYR A 12 15.91 -18.13 3.20
C TYR A 12 16.63 -17.29 4.25
N PHE A 13 15.91 -16.34 4.90
CA PHE A 13 16.44 -15.53 5.98
C PHE A 13 16.95 -16.40 7.13
N PHE A 14 16.25 -17.47 7.51
CA PHE A 14 16.66 -18.37 8.58
C PHE A 14 17.78 -19.33 8.23
N ARG A 15 18.21 -19.42 6.96
CA ARG A 15 19.41 -20.18 6.54
C ARG A 15 20.71 -19.47 6.93
N PHE A 16 20.69 -18.16 7.14
CA PHE A 16 21.87 -17.43 7.59
C PHE A 16 22.12 -17.65 9.08
N PRO A 17 23.40 -17.56 9.54
CA PRO A 17 23.73 -17.57 10.96
C PRO A 17 22.99 -16.41 11.68
N GLU A 18 22.57 -16.65 12.92
CA GLU A 18 21.79 -15.68 13.71
C GLU A 18 22.44 -14.28 13.75
N ARG A 19 23.75 -14.22 14.01
CA ARG A 19 24.53 -12.96 14.05
C ARG A 19 24.60 -12.20 12.71
N SER A 20 24.17 -12.82 11.61
CA SER A 20 24.19 -12.24 10.27
C SER A 20 22.78 -11.85 9.79
N ARG A 21 21.77 -11.98 10.67
CA ARG A 21 20.38 -11.67 10.33
C ARG A 21 20.00 -10.31 10.88
N CYS A 22 19.44 -9.47 10.04
CA CYS A 22 18.88 -8.19 10.46
C CYS A 22 17.67 -7.84 9.60
N LEU A 23 16.58 -7.47 10.23
CA LEU A 23 15.40 -6.89 9.58
C LEU A 23 15.31 -5.43 9.99
N VAL A 24 15.23 -4.54 9.00
CA VAL A 24 15.15 -3.10 9.23
C VAL A 24 13.83 -2.57 8.67
N SER A 25 13.10 -1.83 9.48
CA SER A 25 11.87 -1.16 9.05
C SER A 25 11.64 0.08 9.89
N ALA A 26 11.10 1.12 9.26
CA ALA A 26 10.62 2.32 9.97
C ALA A 26 9.25 2.09 10.63
N THR A 27 8.55 1.01 10.27
CA THR A 27 7.20 0.69 10.74
C THR A 27 7.12 -0.80 11.06
N ILE A 28 7.67 -1.20 12.20
CA ILE A 28 7.64 -2.60 12.64
C ILE A 28 6.28 -2.90 13.26
N ARG A 29 5.64 -3.96 12.80
CA ARG A 29 4.44 -4.55 13.39
C ARG A 29 4.79 -5.88 14.03
N PRO A 30 3.98 -6.36 14.99
CA PRO A 30 4.11 -7.73 15.43
C PRO A 30 4.04 -8.68 14.24
N PHE A 31 5.03 -9.54 14.12
CA PHE A 31 5.08 -10.54 13.07
C PHE A 31 4.02 -11.62 13.29
N SER A 32 3.41 -12.07 12.22
CA SER A 32 2.50 -13.22 12.25
C SER A 32 3.27 -14.55 12.25
N ASP A 33 4.48 -14.59 11.72
CA ASP A 33 5.34 -15.77 11.77
C ASP A 33 6.00 -15.87 13.15
N PRO A 34 5.77 -16.98 13.90
CA PRO A 34 6.33 -17.16 15.25
C PRO A 34 7.86 -17.07 15.28
N ARG A 35 8.55 -17.51 14.24
CA ARG A 35 10.03 -17.49 14.15
C ARG A 35 10.59 -16.07 14.15
N LEU A 36 9.82 -15.10 13.64
CA LEU A 36 10.21 -13.70 13.63
C LEU A 36 9.80 -12.97 14.91
N ALA A 37 8.80 -13.51 15.63
CA ALA A 37 8.30 -12.89 16.87
C ALA A 37 9.32 -12.90 18.00
N ASP A 38 10.20 -13.91 18.01
CA ASP A 38 11.24 -14.09 19.04
C ASP A 38 12.53 -13.32 18.72
N LEU A 39 12.61 -12.64 17.57
CA LEU A 39 13.80 -11.85 17.24
C LEU A 39 13.94 -10.64 18.19
N PRO A 40 15.16 -10.35 18.69
CA PRO A 40 15.39 -9.18 19.52
C PRO A 40 15.09 -7.90 18.74
N LEU A 41 14.26 -7.03 19.33
CA LEU A 41 13.89 -5.74 18.76
C LEU A 41 14.83 -4.64 19.26
N ILE A 42 15.48 -3.96 18.33
CA ILE A 42 16.24 -2.74 18.60
C ILE A 42 15.42 -1.55 18.09
N ASP A 43 14.87 -0.77 19.00
CA ASP A 43 14.09 0.43 18.69
C ASP A 43 15.02 1.66 18.67
N VAL A 44 15.32 2.17 17.48
CA VAL A 44 16.14 3.37 17.29
C VAL A 44 15.24 4.59 17.26
N LYS A 45 15.30 5.41 18.30
CA LYS A 45 14.53 6.65 18.41
C LYS A 45 15.42 7.86 18.14
N TYR A 46 14.92 8.79 17.35
CA TYR A 46 15.54 10.09 17.17
C TYR A 46 15.07 11.05 18.29
N GLU A 47 15.97 11.80 18.88
CA GLU A 47 15.66 12.77 19.94
C GLU A 47 14.81 13.94 19.43
N GLN A 48 14.98 14.28 18.15
CA GLN A 48 14.22 15.37 17.52
C GLN A 48 13.06 14.83 16.68
N PHE A 49 11.86 14.99 17.20
CA PHE A 49 10.63 14.75 16.45
C PHE A 49 10.20 16.01 15.69
N MET A 50 10.33 16.00 14.39
CA MET A 50 9.62 16.98 13.56
C MET A 50 8.13 16.57 13.49
N ARG A 51 7.28 17.25 14.25
CA ARG A 51 5.82 17.08 14.15
C ARG A 51 5.37 17.67 12.83
N ARG A 52 4.84 16.84 11.94
CA ARG A 52 4.26 17.28 10.69
C ARG A 52 2.74 17.26 10.80
N PRO A 53 2.06 18.42 10.60
CA PRO A 53 0.61 18.48 10.63
C PRO A 53 0.04 17.82 9.38
N ILE A 54 -0.90 16.88 9.55
CA ILE A 54 -1.65 16.25 8.48
C ILE A 54 -3.05 16.86 8.46
N LYS A 55 -3.46 17.45 7.34
CA LYS A 55 -4.82 17.93 7.18
C LYS A 55 -5.73 16.79 6.76
N MET A 56 -6.64 16.39 7.64
CA MET A 56 -7.64 15.37 7.37
C MET A 56 -8.87 15.97 6.69
N ILE A 57 -9.32 15.36 5.59
CA ILE A 57 -10.47 15.80 4.79
C ILE A 57 -11.42 14.61 4.63
N GLN A 58 -12.54 14.66 5.33
CA GLN A 58 -13.61 13.69 5.13
C GLN A 58 -14.42 14.05 3.89
N SER A 59 -14.77 13.06 3.09
CA SER A 59 -15.50 13.27 1.84
C SER A 59 -16.61 12.24 1.63
N THR A 60 -17.71 12.67 1.09
CA THR A 60 -18.79 11.80 0.57
C THR A 60 -18.57 11.46 -0.91
N ASN A 61 -17.66 12.18 -1.60
CA ASN A 61 -17.29 11.93 -2.99
C ASN A 61 -15.77 12.15 -3.15
N ILE A 62 -15.01 11.09 -2.93
CA ILE A 62 -13.55 11.09 -2.97
C ILE A 62 -13.02 11.69 -4.29
N LEU A 63 -13.52 11.25 -5.42
CA LEU A 63 -12.99 11.63 -6.74
C LEU A 63 -13.09 13.15 -6.97
N LYS A 64 -14.27 13.72 -6.71
CA LYS A 64 -14.48 15.18 -6.82
C LYS A 64 -13.67 15.96 -5.78
N THR A 65 -13.53 15.43 -4.58
CA THR A 65 -12.76 16.10 -3.52
C THR A 65 -11.27 16.12 -3.83
N VAL A 66 -10.73 15.04 -4.39
CA VAL A 66 -9.32 15.00 -4.83
C VAL A 66 -9.11 16.00 -5.97
N ALA A 67 -9.95 15.98 -7.03
CA ALA A 67 -9.85 16.91 -8.15
C ALA A 67 -9.90 18.39 -7.68
N ALA A 68 -10.89 18.75 -6.87
CA ALA A 68 -11.00 20.11 -6.30
C ALA A 68 -9.82 20.50 -5.40
N THR A 69 -9.23 19.50 -4.71
CA THR A 69 -8.04 19.75 -3.86
C THR A 69 -6.81 19.99 -4.73
N LEU A 70 -6.64 19.26 -5.83
CA LEU A 70 -5.59 19.46 -6.81
C LEU A 70 -5.67 20.84 -7.44
N GLU A 71 -6.83 21.22 -8.00
CA GLU A 71 -7.05 22.54 -8.61
C GLU A 71 -6.74 23.68 -7.63
N ARG A 72 -7.25 23.58 -6.40
CA ARG A 72 -6.99 24.58 -5.38
C ARG A 72 -5.51 24.67 -5.03
N THR A 73 -4.82 23.53 -4.91
CA THR A 73 -3.39 23.50 -4.55
C THR A 73 -2.57 24.14 -5.64
N ILE A 74 -2.81 23.83 -6.91
CA ILE A 74 -2.10 24.42 -8.05
C ILE A 74 -2.41 25.91 -8.17
N ARG A 75 -3.65 26.34 -7.96
CA ARG A 75 -4.00 27.76 -7.97
C ARG A 75 -3.24 28.57 -6.90
N GLN A 76 -3.03 27.96 -5.74
CA GLN A 76 -2.29 28.59 -4.63
C GLN A 76 -0.77 28.51 -4.81
N HIS A 77 -0.30 27.46 -5.45
CA HIS A 77 1.11 27.10 -5.60
C HIS A 77 1.37 26.61 -7.04
N PRO A 78 1.40 27.51 -8.05
CA PRO A 78 1.41 27.13 -9.46
C PRO A 78 2.65 26.34 -9.91
N GLU A 79 3.78 26.51 -9.22
CA GLU A 79 5.06 25.86 -9.56
C GLU A 79 5.34 24.62 -8.74
N ASP A 80 4.54 24.36 -7.69
CA ASP A 80 4.80 23.26 -6.80
C ASP A 80 4.34 21.93 -7.40
N LYS A 81 5.07 20.87 -7.07
CA LYS A 81 4.73 19.49 -7.44
C LYS A 81 3.75 18.89 -6.43
N ILE A 82 2.89 18.00 -6.91
CA ILE A 82 1.89 17.30 -6.11
C ILE A 82 2.00 15.80 -6.35
N VAL A 83 2.06 15.04 -5.27
CA VAL A 83 1.98 13.57 -5.30
C VAL A 83 0.66 13.13 -4.69
N VAL A 84 -0.09 12.29 -5.41
CA VAL A 84 -1.34 11.69 -4.98
C VAL A 84 -1.16 10.20 -4.78
N ALA A 85 -1.14 9.73 -3.55
CA ALA A 85 -1.07 8.31 -3.22
C ALA A 85 -2.48 7.71 -3.16
N TYR A 86 -2.87 6.96 -4.20
CA TYR A 86 -4.19 6.34 -4.31
C TYR A 86 -4.08 4.99 -5.02
N ASN A 87 -4.52 3.91 -4.40
CA ASN A 87 -4.28 2.57 -4.93
C ASN A 87 -5.37 2.08 -5.89
N THR A 88 -5.76 2.88 -6.89
CA THR A 88 -6.70 2.47 -7.95
C THR A 88 -6.51 3.32 -9.21
N VAL A 89 -5.94 2.70 -10.25
CA VAL A 89 -5.63 3.37 -11.53
C VAL A 89 -6.89 3.91 -12.22
N SER A 90 -7.99 3.11 -12.23
CA SER A 90 -9.26 3.54 -12.83
C SER A 90 -9.82 4.81 -12.16
N SER A 91 -9.76 4.90 -10.84
CA SER A 91 -10.21 6.08 -10.11
C SER A 91 -9.29 7.28 -10.32
N MET A 92 -7.97 7.07 -10.45
CA MET A 92 -7.02 8.13 -10.81
C MET A 92 -7.36 8.73 -12.17
N ARG A 93 -7.64 7.91 -13.18
CA ARG A 93 -8.08 8.40 -14.49
C ARG A 93 -9.34 9.24 -14.41
N ILE A 94 -10.34 8.78 -13.66
CA ILE A 94 -11.58 9.57 -13.48
C ILE A 94 -11.27 10.91 -12.80
N ILE A 95 -10.35 10.94 -11.82
CA ILE A 95 -9.93 12.20 -11.20
C ILE A 95 -9.28 13.12 -12.25
N ILE A 96 -8.39 12.60 -13.07
CA ILE A 96 -7.73 13.38 -14.13
C ILE A 96 -8.77 13.92 -15.12
N GLU A 97 -9.75 13.10 -15.51
CA GLU A 97 -10.83 13.55 -16.40
C GLU A 97 -11.70 14.67 -15.80
N LEU A 98 -11.79 14.76 -14.48
CA LEU A 98 -12.49 15.86 -13.79
C LEU A 98 -11.68 17.16 -13.76
N LEU A 99 -10.37 17.13 -14.06
CA LEU A 99 -9.52 18.32 -14.06
C LEU A 99 -9.70 19.15 -15.36
N PRO A 100 -9.41 20.45 -15.32
CA PRO A 100 -9.26 21.26 -16.53
C PRO A 100 -8.20 20.69 -17.49
N ASN A 101 -8.41 20.86 -18.80
CA ASN A 101 -7.54 20.28 -19.82
C ASN A 101 -6.05 20.66 -19.64
N GLU A 102 -5.76 21.90 -19.26
CA GLU A 102 -4.40 22.39 -18.97
C GLU A 102 -3.70 21.61 -17.84
N LEU A 103 -4.46 21.02 -16.91
CA LEU A 103 -3.91 20.20 -15.83
C LEU A 103 -3.80 18.72 -16.19
N LYS A 104 -4.62 18.22 -17.12
CA LYS A 104 -4.56 16.82 -17.56
C LYS A 104 -3.19 16.50 -18.17
N GLU A 105 -2.64 17.41 -19.01
CA GLU A 105 -1.33 17.25 -19.63
C GLU A 105 -0.17 17.24 -18.63
N LYS A 106 -0.41 17.78 -17.43
CA LYS A 106 0.55 17.83 -16.32
C LYS A 106 0.48 16.63 -15.39
N CYS A 107 -0.38 15.64 -15.70
CA CYS A 107 -0.59 14.45 -14.89
C CYS A 107 0.21 13.26 -15.41
N GLU A 108 0.63 12.40 -14.49
CA GLU A 108 1.14 11.05 -14.78
C GLU A 108 0.69 10.06 -13.70
N ILE A 109 0.68 8.76 -14.02
CA ILE A 109 0.29 7.69 -13.11
C ILE A 109 1.42 6.67 -13.00
N TRP A 110 2.07 6.61 -11.85
CA TRP A 110 3.08 5.61 -11.54
C TRP A 110 2.41 4.36 -10.99
N CYS A 111 2.33 3.33 -11.82
CA CYS A 111 1.74 2.04 -11.48
C CYS A 111 2.61 0.90 -11.99
N SER A 112 2.28 -0.35 -11.62
CA SER A 112 2.99 -1.51 -12.15
C SER A 112 2.80 -1.63 -13.66
N SER A 113 3.74 -2.28 -14.36
CA SER A 113 3.63 -2.58 -15.80
C SER A 113 2.35 -3.36 -16.16
N GLN A 114 1.85 -4.18 -15.24
CA GLN A 114 0.56 -4.87 -15.44
C GLN A 114 -0.65 -3.92 -15.55
N SER A 115 -0.53 -2.70 -15.03
CA SER A 115 -1.56 -1.68 -15.07
C SER A 115 -1.32 -0.58 -16.12
N GLU A 116 -0.29 -0.72 -16.94
CA GLU A 116 0.09 0.24 -17.98
C GLU A 116 -1.06 0.54 -18.94
N GLN A 117 -1.70 -0.50 -19.49
CA GLN A 117 -2.86 -0.32 -20.38
C GLN A 117 -4.01 0.43 -19.70
N GLN A 118 -4.19 0.22 -18.39
CA GLN A 118 -5.22 0.91 -17.63
C GLN A 118 -4.86 2.38 -17.36
N ALA A 119 -3.57 2.69 -17.20
CA ALA A 119 -3.08 4.07 -17.07
C ALA A 119 -3.15 4.82 -18.40
N GLY A 120 -2.96 4.12 -19.53
CA GLY A 120 -3.04 4.66 -20.88
C GLY A 120 -1.99 5.75 -21.11
N GLU A 121 -2.40 6.88 -21.68
CA GLU A 121 -1.54 8.03 -22.00
C GLU A 121 -0.85 8.66 -20.78
N TYR A 122 -1.36 8.41 -19.57
CA TYR A 122 -0.78 8.92 -18.33
C TYR A 122 0.31 8.01 -17.76
N TYR A 123 0.60 6.87 -18.38
CA TYR A 123 1.71 6.01 -17.99
C TYR A 123 3.05 6.69 -18.36
N PRO A 124 4.07 6.73 -17.48
CA PRO A 124 5.34 7.36 -17.77
C PRO A 124 6.00 6.76 -19.00
N GLN A 125 6.45 7.61 -19.92
CA GLN A 125 7.19 7.19 -21.12
C GLN A 125 8.67 6.92 -20.81
N GLU A 126 9.18 7.50 -19.74
CA GLU A 126 10.55 7.37 -19.27
C GLU A 126 10.63 6.51 -18.02
N ASN A 127 11.82 6.01 -17.73
CA ASN A 127 12.06 5.27 -16.50
C ASN A 127 11.81 6.16 -15.28
N ILE A 128 11.04 5.64 -14.33
CA ILE A 128 10.74 6.31 -13.06
C ILE A 128 12.04 6.42 -12.26
N GLY A 129 12.48 7.65 -12.04
CA GLY A 129 13.67 8.00 -11.27
C GLY A 129 13.33 8.54 -9.87
N THR A 130 14.27 9.31 -9.31
CA THR A 130 14.10 9.98 -8.00
C THR A 130 13.42 11.36 -8.12
N HIS A 131 13.23 11.85 -9.32
CA HIS A 131 12.60 13.15 -9.59
C HIS A 131 11.26 12.99 -10.30
N LEU A 132 10.30 13.83 -9.90
CA LEU A 132 8.98 13.89 -10.53
C LEU A 132 9.08 14.59 -11.88
N THR A 133 8.62 13.95 -12.95
CA THR A 133 8.67 14.47 -14.32
C THR A 133 7.49 15.39 -14.63
N LYS A 134 6.35 15.15 -13.99
CA LYS A 134 5.13 15.95 -14.13
C LYS A 134 4.80 16.74 -12.85
N GLN A 135 3.94 17.72 -12.99
CA GLN A 135 3.49 18.54 -11.85
C GLN A 135 2.58 17.76 -10.92
N ILE A 136 1.79 16.84 -11.46
CA ILE A 136 0.86 15.98 -10.68
C ILE A 136 1.22 14.53 -10.97
N THR A 137 1.71 13.82 -9.95
CA THR A 137 2.06 12.41 -10.06
C THR A 137 1.18 11.58 -9.14
N PHE A 138 0.45 10.63 -9.72
CA PHE A 138 -0.34 9.66 -8.98
C PHE A 138 0.48 8.40 -8.73
N LEU A 139 0.45 7.87 -7.50
CA LEU A 139 1.18 6.65 -7.10
C LEU A 139 0.23 5.55 -6.67
N THR A 140 0.42 4.34 -7.20
CA THR A 140 -0.19 3.13 -6.66
C THR A 140 0.67 2.52 -5.55
N CYS A 141 0.16 1.47 -4.89
CA CYS A 141 0.89 0.77 -3.82
C CYS A 141 2.24 0.20 -4.25
N THR A 142 2.49 0.03 -5.54
CA THR A 142 3.80 -0.36 -6.09
C THR A 142 4.91 0.61 -5.68
N TYR A 143 4.56 1.90 -5.54
CA TYR A 143 5.49 2.98 -5.22
C TYR A 143 5.30 3.58 -3.82
N PHE A 144 4.43 2.99 -2.98
CA PHE A 144 4.33 3.39 -1.57
C PHE A 144 5.57 3.01 -0.77
N THR A 145 6.33 2.05 -1.28
CA THR A 145 7.61 1.58 -0.74
C THR A 145 8.60 1.39 -1.88
N GLY A 146 9.89 1.41 -1.58
CA GLY A 146 10.92 1.04 -2.56
C GLY A 146 11.28 2.13 -3.58
N ILE A 147 10.78 3.36 -3.43
CA ILE A 147 11.22 4.51 -4.21
C ILE A 147 11.57 5.66 -3.29
N ASP A 148 12.52 6.45 -3.67
CA ASP A 148 12.88 7.70 -3.01
C ASP A 148 12.61 8.87 -3.96
N ILE A 149 11.91 9.89 -3.48
CA ILE A 149 11.57 11.10 -4.25
C ILE A 149 12.35 12.26 -3.64
N GLU A 150 13.27 12.83 -4.40
CA GLU A 150 14.16 13.89 -3.94
C GLU A 150 13.53 15.29 -4.09
N ASP A 151 12.50 15.40 -4.89
CA ASP A 151 11.73 16.64 -5.01
C ASP A 151 10.96 16.96 -3.73
N ARG A 152 10.70 18.26 -3.53
CA ARG A 152 9.77 18.74 -2.53
C ARG A 152 8.38 18.87 -3.13
N TYR A 153 7.37 18.33 -2.47
CA TYR A 153 6.01 18.29 -3.02
C TYR A 153 4.92 18.33 -1.96
N HIS A 154 3.70 18.64 -2.40
CA HIS A 154 2.48 18.45 -1.60
C HIS A 154 2.03 17.00 -1.69
N LEU A 155 1.81 16.33 -0.57
CA LEU A 155 1.32 14.96 -0.53
C LEU A 155 -0.19 14.95 -0.27
N ILE A 156 -0.94 14.21 -1.09
CA ILE A 156 -2.35 13.87 -0.90
C ILE A 156 -2.48 12.36 -0.83
N SER A 157 -2.74 11.83 0.35
CA SER A 157 -3.02 10.40 0.53
C SER A 157 -4.52 10.15 0.53
N VAL A 158 -4.98 9.14 -0.21
CA VAL A 158 -6.40 8.85 -0.42
C VAL A 158 -6.74 7.46 0.08
N SER A 159 -7.71 7.38 1.00
CA SER A 159 -8.27 6.12 1.49
C SER A 159 -9.74 6.02 1.11
N ASP A 160 -10.10 4.96 0.40
CA ASP A 160 -11.40 4.77 -0.21
C ASP A 160 -12.01 3.44 0.27
N THR A 161 -13.09 3.51 1.03
CA THR A 161 -13.75 2.33 1.60
C THR A 161 -14.48 1.47 0.57
N ARG A 162 -14.67 1.97 -0.65
CA ARG A 162 -15.25 1.19 -1.74
C ARG A 162 -14.35 0.02 -2.14
N TYR A 163 -13.04 0.16 -1.92
CA TYR A 163 -12.03 -0.83 -2.30
C TYR A 163 -11.13 -1.17 -1.12
N LEU A 164 -11.15 -2.42 -0.66
CA LEU A 164 -10.33 -2.87 0.47
C LEU A 164 -8.81 -2.64 0.24
N TYR A 165 -8.37 -2.77 -1.00
CA TYR A 165 -6.97 -2.54 -1.38
C TYR A 165 -6.57 -1.05 -1.41
N ALA A 166 -7.55 -0.13 -1.43
CA ALA A 166 -7.32 1.31 -1.36
C ALA A 166 -7.39 1.88 0.07
N LEU A 167 -7.59 1.02 1.06
CA LEU A 167 -7.54 1.43 2.46
C LEU A 167 -6.10 1.68 2.90
N LEU A 168 -5.89 2.81 3.56
CA LEU A 168 -4.59 3.19 4.11
C LEU A 168 -4.61 3.07 5.63
N SER A 169 -3.68 2.29 6.17
CA SER A 169 -3.41 2.25 7.60
C SER A 169 -2.45 3.38 8.00
N PRO A 170 -2.36 3.74 9.29
CA PRO A 170 -1.40 4.75 9.77
C PRO A 170 0.04 4.46 9.33
N GLU A 171 0.47 3.19 9.33
CA GLU A 171 1.82 2.81 8.92
C GLU A 171 2.04 3.00 7.41
N LYS A 172 1.00 2.74 6.58
CA LYS A 172 1.08 3.03 5.15
C LYS A 172 1.20 4.53 4.90
N LEU A 173 0.46 5.37 5.65
CA LEU A 173 0.59 6.83 5.57
C LEU A 173 2.01 7.28 5.91
N LEU A 174 2.62 6.72 6.97
CA LEU A 174 4.01 7.01 7.31
C LEU A 174 4.98 6.55 6.22
N GLN A 175 4.77 5.37 5.64
CA GLN A 175 5.61 4.86 4.54
C GLN A 175 5.52 5.75 3.30
N ILE A 176 4.31 6.15 2.90
CA ILE A 176 4.08 7.04 1.76
C ILE A 176 4.78 8.39 1.98
N ALA A 177 4.56 9.00 3.14
CA ALA A 177 5.17 10.26 3.48
C ALA A 177 6.71 10.18 3.57
N GLY A 178 7.23 9.04 4.01
CA GLY A 178 8.66 8.75 4.04
C GLY A 178 9.32 8.61 2.66
N ARG A 179 8.56 8.64 1.57
CA ARG A 179 9.13 8.64 0.20
C ARG A 179 9.76 9.99 -0.16
N CYS A 180 9.34 11.07 0.48
CA CYS A 180 9.98 12.37 0.33
C CYS A 180 11.36 12.36 1.02
N ARG A 181 12.42 12.45 0.23
CA ARG A 181 13.81 12.51 0.70
C ARG A 181 14.39 13.92 0.66
N HIS A 182 13.59 14.89 0.25
CA HIS A 182 14.05 16.29 0.28
C HIS A 182 14.38 16.72 1.71
N LYS A 183 15.52 17.42 1.88
CA LYS A 183 16.04 17.82 3.22
C LYS A 183 15.06 18.64 4.06
N GLU A 184 14.19 19.41 3.41
CA GLU A 184 13.17 20.22 4.07
C GLU A 184 11.81 19.46 4.22
N GLY A 185 11.75 18.21 3.74
CA GLY A 185 10.55 17.39 3.77
C GLY A 185 9.43 17.85 2.84
N LEU A 186 8.21 17.40 3.14
CA LEU A 186 7.02 17.73 2.36
C LEU A 186 6.61 19.20 2.49
N LEU A 187 6.06 19.80 1.42
CA LEU A 187 5.43 21.12 1.45
C LEU A 187 4.16 21.13 2.31
N SER A 188 3.31 20.12 2.14
CA SER A 188 2.14 19.87 2.99
C SER A 188 1.70 18.44 2.87
N GLU A 189 0.88 17.99 3.83
CA GLU A 189 0.28 16.67 3.81
C GLU A 189 -1.21 16.74 4.04
N ARG A 190 -1.98 16.07 3.18
CA ARG A 190 -3.44 15.94 3.28
C ARG A 190 -3.83 14.48 3.21
N PHE A 191 -4.79 14.10 4.02
CA PHE A 191 -5.39 12.77 4.00
C PHE A 191 -6.88 12.89 3.67
N ILE A 192 -7.28 12.42 2.49
CA ILE A 192 -8.67 12.42 2.03
C ILE A 192 -9.23 11.02 2.24
N TYR A 193 -10.36 10.92 2.93
CA TYR A 193 -10.99 9.65 3.25
C TYR A 193 -12.51 9.77 3.23
N ASP A 194 -13.18 8.66 2.96
CA ASP A 194 -14.63 8.56 3.10
C ASP A 194 -14.99 7.78 4.37
N ILE A 195 -16.15 8.10 4.91
CA ILE A 195 -16.85 7.27 5.87
C ILE A 195 -18.12 6.80 5.17
N GLN A 196 -18.02 5.72 4.41
CA GLN A 196 -19.26 5.03 4.10
C GLN A 196 -19.72 4.38 5.39
N SER A 197 -20.98 4.62 5.75
CA SER A 197 -21.72 3.77 6.68
C SER A 197 -21.99 2.41 6.01
N ARG A 198 -20.94 1.68 5.60
CA ARG A 198 -21.08 0.24 5.62
C ARG A 198 -21.51 0.01 7.05
N LYS A 199 -22.72 -0.57 7.24
CA LYS A 199 -23.05 -1.24 8.49
C LYS A 199 -21.76 -1.92 8.86
N VAL A 200 -20.98 -1.24 9.72
CA VAL A 200 -19.71 -1.72 10.19
C VAL A 200 -20.03 -3.14 10.53
N TRP A 201 -19.15 -4.02 10.18
CA TRP A 201 -19.21 -5.39 10.66
C TRP A 201 -19.04 -5.32 12.18
N GLU A 202 -19.99 -4.65 12.83
CA GLU A 202 -20.01 -4.32 14.27
C GLU A 202 -20.17 -5.57 15.13
N LYS A 203 -20.46 -6.68 14.49
CA LYS A 203 -20.52 -7.95 15.16
C LYS A 203 -19.43 -8.82 14.55
N ASN A 204 -18.37 -9.03 15.30
CA ASN A 204 -17.43 -10.14 15.19
C ASN A 204 -16.17 -9.95 14.31
N PHE A 205 -15.56 -8.77 14.27
CA PHE A 205 -14.13 -8.77 14.03
C PHE A 205 -13.39 -9.09 15.36
N ASP A 206 -13.72 -10.22 15.93
CA ASP A 206 -12.92 -10.79 17.01
C ASP A 206 -11.65 -11.37 16.38
N LYS A 207 -10.51 -10.73 16.64
CA LYS A 207 -9.21 -11.19 16.18
C LYS A 207 -8.95 -12.63 16.58
N GLN A 208 -9.39 -13.03 17.79
CA GLN A 208 -9.24 -14.39 18.30
C GLN A 208 -10.12 -15.37 17.53
N HIS A 209 -11.35 -14.99 17.21
CA HIS A 209 -12.23 -15.80 16.39
C HIS A 209 -11.67 -16.05 14.99
N ASN A 210 -11.17 -14.99 14.33
CA ASN A 210 -10.57 -15.12 12.99
C ASN A 210 -9.30 -15.97 13.00
N ILE A 211 -8.47 -15.86 14.05
CA ILE A 211 -7.29 -16.73 14.22
C ILE A 211 -7.73 -18.18 14.44
N ALA A 212 -8.77 -18.43 15.24
CA ALA A 212 -9.30 -19.75 15.47
C ALA A 212 -9.87 -20.37 14.18
N CYS A 213 -10.64 -19.59 13.39
CA CYS A 213 -11.14 -20.02 12.08
C CYS A 213 -10.00 -20.35 11.10
N ALA A 214 -8.97 -19.51 11.04
CA ALA A 214 -7.81 -19.76 10.17
C ALA A 214 -7.07 -21.04 10.59
N LYS A 215 -6.83 -21.25 11.87
CA LYS A 215 -6.22 -22.49 12.39
C LYS A 215 -7.05 -23.72 12.05
N TRP A 216 -8.37 -23.64 12.22
CA TRP A 216 -9.28 -24.73 11.89
C TRP A 216 -9.26 -25.06 10.38
N ILE A 217 -9.25 -24.05 9.50
CA ILE A 217 -9.13 -24.25 8.05
C ILE A 217 -7.80 -24.93 7.70
N ILE A 218 -6.69 -24.49 8.29
CA ILE A 218 -5.36 -25.12 8.10
C ILE A 218 -5.40 -26.58 8.54
N GLU A 219 -6.03 -26.88 9.67
CA GLU A 219 -6.15 -28.25 10.17
C GLU A 219 -6.96 -29.14 9.22
N ILE A 220 -8.08 -28.63 8.67
CA ILE A 220 -8.86 -29.33 7.64
C ILE A 220 -8.00 -29.61 6.40
N ILE A 221 -7.28 -28.60 5.89
CA ILE A 221 -6.40 -28.76 4.73
C ILE A 221 -5.33 -29.84 4.99
N ASN A 222 -4.70 -29.79 6.16
CA ASN A 222 -3.72 -30.79 6.56
C ASN A 222 -4.31 -32.21 6.66
N GLN A 223 -5.54 -32.36 7.17
CA GLN A 223 -6.23 -33.65 7.22
C GLN A 223 -6.58 -34.17 5.82
N ILE A 224 -7.01 -33.26 4.92
CA ILE A 224 -7.27 -33.62 3.52
C ILE A 224 -5.97 -34.09 2.85
N ASN A 225 -4.89 -33.33 2.98
CA ASN A 225 -3.58 -33.68 2.40
C ASN A 225 -3.06 -35.01 2.96
N PHE A 226 -3.13 -35.22 4.28
CA PHE A 226 -2.75 -36.48 4.92
C PHE A 226 -3.61 -37.67 4.42
N GLY A 227 -4.92 -37.45 4.29
CA GLY A 227 -5.83 -38.47 3.73
C GLY A 227 -5.47 -38.79 2.28
N MET A 228 -5.05 -37.82 1.49
CA MET A 228 -4.71 -37.97 0.08
C MET A 228 -3.32 -38.59 -0.16
N GLU A 229 -2.35 -38.32 0.71
CA GLU A 229 -1.04 -39.00 0.66
C GLU A 229 -1.16 -40.53 0.84
N ASN A 230 -2.21 -40.97 1.53
CA ASN A 230 -2.49 -42.38 1.72
C ASN A 230 -3.35 -43.02 0.61
N TYR A 231 -3.90 -42.22 -0.30
CA TYR A 231 -4.65 -42.69 -1.46
C TYR A 231 -3.78 -42.57 -2.73
N ASN A 232 -3.49 -43.72 -3.36
CA ASN A 232 -2.72 -43.78 -4.62
C ASN A 232 -3.51 -43.29 -5.85
N ASP A 233 -4.59 -42.57 -5.69
CA ASP A 233 -5.45 -42.08 -6.76
C ASP A 233 -4.99 -40.68 -7.22
N VAL A 234 -4.61 -40.59 -8.50
CA VAL A 234 -4.12 -39.35 -9.13
C VAL A 234 -5.18 -38.23 -9.11
N ILE A 235 -6.47 -38.59 -9.18
CA ILE A 235 -7.57 -37.60 -9.17
C ILE A 235 -7.67 -36.92 -7.80
N HIS A 236 -7.55 -37.67 -6.73
CA HIS A 236 -7.60 -37.14 -5.38
C HIS A 236 -6.36 -36.26 -5.06
N ARG A 237 -5.19 -36.60 -5.56
CA ARG A 237 -3.98 -35.75 -5.44
C ARG A 237 -4.17 -34.39 -6.11
N ASN A 238 -4.73 -34.36 -7.33
CA ASN A 238 -4.98 -33.13 -8.05
C ASN A 238 -5.98 -32.22 -7.35
N VAL A 239 -7.02 -32.78 -6.72
CA VAL A 239 -8.01 -32.01 -5.94
C VAL A 239 -7.36 -31.45 -4.66
N GLY A 240 -6.51 -32.24 -3.97
CA GLY A 240 -5.79 -31.75 -2.80
C GLY A 240 -4.82 -30.61 -3.08
N GLN A 241 -4.10 -30.72 -4.20
CA GLN A 241 -3.21 -29.65 -4.66
C GLN A 241 -3.99 -28.36 -4.95
N ALA A 242 -5.13 -28.46 -5.65
CA ALA A 242 -5.97 -27.29 -5.98
C ALA A 242 -6.63 -26.64 -4.74
N VAL A 243 -6.75 -27.35 -3.62
CA VAL A 243 -7.27 -26.78 -2.35
C VAL A 243 -6.15 -26.19 -1.49
N ALA A 244 -4.89 -26.64 -1.70
CA ALA A 244 -3.74 -26.17 -0.94
C ALA A 244 -3.07 -24.92 -1.55
N ASP A 245 -3.24 -24.69 -2.87
CA ASP A 245 -2.79 -23.50 -3.62
C ASP A 245 -3.80 -22.33 -3.47
#